data_728439f81f34e52ab1ef3d9c74aeb086
#
_entry.id   728439f81f34e52ab1ef3d9c74aeb086
#
_cell.length_a   1.000
_cell.length_b   1.000
_cell.length_c   1.000
_cell.angle_alpha   90.00
_cell.angle_beta   90.00
_cell.angle_gamma   90.00
#
_symmetry.space_group_name_H-M   'P 1'
#
loop_
_entity.id
_entity.type
_entity.pdbx_description
1 polymer ?
#
loop_
_entity_poly.entity_id
_entity_poly.type
_entity_poly.pdbx_seq_one_letter_code
_entity_poly.pdbx_strand_id
1 'polypeptide(L)'
;NKDVHGKFDAIICLGNSFTHLFDERDRRRALAEFYAALKHDGILILDQRNYDAILDRGFSSKHKYYYCGDQVTAEPEHVDDSLARFRYTFPDDSVYHLNMFPLRKNYTRRLMHEIGFQKVVTYGDFEETYKEEEADFFVHVAEKTYHGDE
;
A
#
# COMPACT_ATOMS: atom_id res chain seq x y z
N ASN A 1 21.97 -20.48 2.74
CA ASN A 1 21.65 -20.75 4.13
C ASN A 1 20.15 -20.99 4.27
N LYS A 2 19.79 -22.17 4.82
CA LYS A 2 18.38 -22.59 4.93
C LYS A 2 17.52 -21.61 5.76
N ASP A 3 18.16 -20.89 6.65
CA ASP A 3 17.47 -19.97 7.56
C ASP A 3 17.09 -18.63 6.92
N VAL A 4 17.57 -18.40 5.69
CA VAL A 4 17.29 -17.16 4.95
C VAL A 4 15.98 -17.23 4.16
N HIS A 5 15.45 -18.42 3.96
CA HIS A 5 14.26 -18.63 3.15
C HIS A 5 13.05 -18.95 4.02
N GLY A 6 11.98 -18.20 3.82
CA GLY A 6 10.71 -18.43 4.49
C GLY A 6 9.93 -19.60 3.89
N LYS A 7 8.66 -19.68 4.26
CA LYS A 7 7.79 -20.82 3.92
C LYS A 7 6.74 -20.48 2.88
N PHE A 8 6.57 -19.21 2.52
CA PHE A 8 5.44 -18.78 1.70
C PHE A 8 5.89 -18.40 0.29
N ASP A 9 5.10 -18.79 -0.68
CA ASP A 9 5.28 -18.38 -2.08
C ASP A 9 4.80 -16.96 -2.34
N ALA A 10 3.80 -16.51 -1.59
CA ALA A 10 3.25 -15.18 -1.72
C ALA A 10 2.71 -14.69 -0.39
N ILE A 11 2.81 -13.38 -0.18
CA ILE A 11 2.18 -12.69 0.95
C ILE A 11 1.38 -11.54 0.35
N ILE A 12 0.16 -11.36 0.82
CA ILE A 12 -0.69 -10.26 0.39
C ILE A 12 -1.00 -9.34 1.57
N CYS A 13 -0.90 -8.03 1.33
CA CYS A 13 -1.24 -6.99 2.29
C CYS A 13 -2.12 -5.98 1.56
N LEU A 14 -3.42 -6.21 1.57
CA LEU A 14 -4.40 -5.50 0.76
C LEU A 14 -5.35 -4.68 1.63
N GLY A 15 -6.23 -3.92 0.96
CA GLY A 15 -7.21 -3.11 1.65
C GLY A 15 -6.63 -1.84 2.25
N ASN A 16 -5.54 -1.33 1.68
CA ASN A 16 -4.87 -0.13 2.18
C ASN A 16 -4.35 -0.28 3.63
N SER A 17 -4.08 -1.53 4.04
CA SER A 17 -3.76 -1.84 5.45
C SER A 17 -2.41 -1.32 5.90
N PHE A 18 -1.44 -1.27 4.99
CA PHE A 18 -0.07 -0.82 5.31
C PHE A 18 -0.04 0.64 5.75
N THR A 19 -1.02 1.44 5.32
CA THR A 19 -1.10 2.86 5.66
C THR A 19 -1.43 3.13 7.12
N HIS A 20 -1.82 2.11 7.88
CA HIS A 20 -2.09 2.24 9.32
C HIS A 20 -0.83 2.14 10.17
N LEU A 21 0.32 1.91 9.58
CA LEU A 21 1.61 1.94 10.27
C LEU A 21 2.20 3.35 10.17
N PHE A 22 2.03 4.14 11.24
CA PHE A 22 2.42 5.55 11.24
C PHE A 22 3.91 5.78 11.47
N ASP A 23 4.61 4.82 12.08
CA ASP A 23 6.04 4.91 12.33
C ASP A 23 6.81 4.19 11.21
N GLU A 24 7.82 4.86 10.65
CA GLU A 24 8.65 4.25 9.62
C GLU A 24 9.36 2.99 10.12
N ARG A 25 9.73 2.96 11.41
CA ARG A 25 10.33 1.75 12.00
C ARG A 25 9.38 0.56 11.88
N ASP A 26 8.09 0.76 12.14
CA ASP A 26 7.09 -0.30 12.04
C ASP A 26 6.87 -0.73 10.59
N ARG A 27 6.88 0.22 9.66
CA ARG A 27 6.78 -0.08 8.22
C ARG A 27 7.97 -0.92 7.75
N ARG A 28 9.19 -0.52 8.14
CA ARG A 28 10.40 -1.26 7.79
C ARG A 28 10.40 -2.65 8.40
N ARG A 29 9.96 -2.76 9.65
CA ARG A 29 9.87 -4.05 10.35
C ARG A 29 8.87 -4.97 9.67
N ALA A 30 7.69 -4.46 9.32
CA ALA A 30 6.67 -5.26 8.64
C ALA A 30 7.19 -5.79 7.31
N LEU A 31 7.82 -4.93 6.50
CA LEU A 31 8.40 -5.35 5.21
C LEU A 31 9.53 -6.38 5.40
N ALA A 32 10.35 -6.20 6.42
CA ALA A 32 11.43 -7.16 6.74
C ALA A 32 10.86 -8.52 7.15
N GLU A 33 9.79 -8.52 7.92
CA GLU A 33 9.11 -9.76 8.33
C GLU A 33 8.46 -10.46 7.12
N PHE A 34 7.85 -9.70 6.22
CA PHE A 34 7.32 -10.26 4.97
C PHE A 34 8.43 -10.87 4.12
N TYR A 35 9.53 -10.14 3.97
CA TYR A 35 10.69 -10.62 3.22
C TYR A 35 11.23 -11.92 3.81
N ALA A 36 11.40 -11.97 5.12
CA ALA A 36 11.92 -13.16 5.80
C ALA A 36 10.98 -14.36 5.65
N ALA A 37 9.66 -14.12 5.62
CA ALA A 37 8.66 -15.18 5.51
C ALA A 37 8.52 -15.74 4.10
N LEU A 38 9.01 -15.04 3.08
CA LEU A 38 8.91 -15.46 1.70
C LEU A 38 10.03 -16.43 1.31
N LYS A 39 9.69 -17.41 0.48
CA LYS A 39 10.67 -18.24 -0.19
C LYS A 39 11.44 -17.44 -1.23
N HIS A 40 12.56 -17.98 -1.68
CA HIS A 40 13.21 -17.48 -2.88
C HIS A 40 12.23 -17.47 -4.05
N ASP A 41 12.21 -16.39 -4.82
CA ASP A 41 11.25 -16.11 -5.88
C ASP A 41 9.82 -15.90 -5.39
N GLY A 42 9.61 -15.77 -4.09
CA GLY A 42 8.32 -15.40 -3.53
C GLY A 42 7.99 -13.92 -3.78
N ILE A 43 6.71 -13.61 -3.74
CA ILE A 43 6.22 -12.25 -4.01
C ILE A 43 5.43 -11.68 -2.85
N LEU A 44 5.55 -10.38 -2.66
CA LEU A 44 4.69 -9.59 -1.81
C LEU A 44 3.79 -8.74 -2.69
N ILE A 45 2.49 -8.81 -2.47
CA ILE A 45 1.51 -7.94 -3.13
C ILE A 45 0.96 -6.99 -2.07
N LEU A 46 1.18 -5.70 -2.26
CA LEU A 46 0.79 -4.67 -1.31
C LEU A 46 0.09 -3.55 -2.05
N ASP A 47 -1.12 -3.18 -1.61
CA ASP A 47 -1.82 -2.05 -2.19
C ASP A 47 -1.76 -0.82 -1.28
N GLN A 48 -1.98 0.32 -1.89
CA GLN A 48 -2.13 1.60 -1.21
C GLN A 48 -3.00 2.52 -2.04
N ARG A 49 -3.71 3.42 -1.37
CA ARG A 49 -4.41 4.49 -2.07
C ARG A 49 -3.41 5.44 -2.70
N ASN A 50 -3.81 6.09 -3.78
CA ASN A 50 -2.96 7.09 -4.43
C ASN A 50 -2.92 8.38 -3.59
N TYR A 51 -2.09 8.37 -2.55
CA TYR A 51 -1.90 9.55 -1.69
C TYR A 51 -1.14 10.66 -2.39
N ASP A 52 -0.35 10.34 -3.42
CA ASP A 52 0.33 11.37 -4.22
C ASP A 52 -0.70 12.31 -4.85
N ALA A 53 -1.74 11.77 -5.47
CA ALA A 53 -2.78 12.59 -6.07
C ALA A 53 -3.60 13.34 -5.01
N ILE A 54 -3.89 12.71 -3.89
CA ILE A 54 -4.65 13.33 -2.80
C ILE A 54 -3.86 14.52 -2.21
N LEU A 55 -2.57 14.33 -1.97
CA LEU A 55 -1.71 15.38 -1.42
C LEU A 55 -1.47 16.51 -2.41
N ASP A 56 -1.27 16.18 -3.68
CA ASP A 56 -0.88 17.15 -4.69
C ASP A 56 -2.08 17.84 -5.38
N ARG A 57 -3.24 17.19 -5.44
CA ARG A 57 -4.40 17.64 -6.23
C ARG A 57 -5.72 17.64 -5.49
N GLY A 58 -5.79 17.05 -4.30
CA GLY A 58 -7.02 16.87 -3.56
C GLY A 58 -7.73 15.56 -3.88
N PHE A 59 -8.76 15.26 -3.10
CA PHE A 59 -9.47 13.98 -3.17
C PHE A 59 -10.42 13.93 -4.37
N SER A 60 -10.25 12.92 -5.22
CA SER A 60 -11.19 12.57 -6.27
C SER A 60 -11.05 11.09 -6.52
N SER A 61 -12.08 10.30 -6.24
CA SER A 61 -12.01 8.85 -6.37
C SER A 61 -13.11 8.32 -7.26
N LYS A 62 -12.71 7.53 -8.26
CA LYS A 62 -13.64 6.77 -9.10
C LYS A 62 -14.18 5.55 -8.38
N HIS A 63 -13.43 5.04 -7.40
CA HIS A 63 -13.70 3.80 -6.67
C HIS A 63 -13.93 4.07 -5.19
N LYS A 64 -14.64 5.16 -4.86
CA LYS A 64 -14.84 5.56 -3.46
C LYS A 64 -15.52 4.50 -2.60
N TYR A 65 -16.23 3.56 -3.23
CA TYR A 65 -16.92 2.49 -2.53
C TYR A 65 -16.16 1.18 -2.49
N TYR A 66 -14.92 1.17 -2.94
CA TYR A 66 -14.11 -0.04 -3.07
C TYR A 66 -14.04 -0.85 -1.76
N TYR A 67 -13.89 -0.17 -0.64
CA TYR A 67 -13.76 -0.84 0.66
C TYR A 67 -15.04 -0.91 1.47
N CYS A 68 -16.01 -0.07 1.20
CA CYS A 68 -17.12 0.17 2.13
C CYS A 68 -18.51 -0.10 1.52
N GLY A 69 -18.58 -0.33 0.22
CA GLY A 69 -19.85 -0.51 -0.47
C GLY A 69 -20.35 0.79 -1.10
N ASP A 70 -21.43 0.68 -1.86
CA ASP A 70 -21.87 1.73 -2.77
C ASP A 70 -22.71 2.83 -2.14
N GLN A 71 -23.14 2.68 -0.89
CA GLN A 71 -23.95 3.68 -0.19
C GLN A 71 -23.19 4.40 0.93
N VAL A 72 -21.90 4.15 1.04
CA VAL A 72 -21.03 4.79 2.02
C VAL A 72 -20.32 5.95 1.35
N THR A 73 -20.33 7.12 1.97
CA THR A 73 -19.55 8.25 1.48
C THR A 73 -18.25 8.38 2.25
N ALA A 74 -17.17 8.64 1.54
CA ALA A 74 -15.85 8.87 2.11
C ALA A 74 -15.39 10.28 1.75
N GLU A 75 -15.03 11.07 2.74
CA GLU A 75 -14.57 12.44 2.53
C GLU A 75 -13.30 12.70 3.33
N PRO A 76 -12.29 13.37 2.73
CA PRO A 76 -11.12 13.77 3.48
C PRO A 76 -11.51 14.89 4.47
N GLU A 77 -11.13 14.72 5.72
CA GLU A 77 -11.36 15.70 6.77
C GLU A 77 -10.07 16.48 7.09
N HIS A 78 -8.93 15.81 6.99
CA HIS A 78 -7.62 16.40 7.16
C HIS A 78 -6.62 15.64 6.29
N VAL A 79 -5.81 16.35 5.53
CA VAL A 79 -4.76 15.75 4.72
C VAL A 79 -3.51 16.63 4.76
N ASP A 80 -2.42 16.07 5.28
CA ASP A 80 -1.08 16.64 5.17
C ASP A 80 -0.07 15.52 4.96
N ASP A 81 1.23 15.83 4.97
CA ASP A 81 2.28 14.84 4.68
C ASP A 81 2.42 13.75 5.74
N SER A 82 1.82 13.91 6.91
CA SER A 82 1.94 12.96 8.02
C SER A 82 0.63 12.30 8.42
N LEU A 83 -0.50 12.83 7.97
CA LEU A 83 -1.82 12.31 8.36
C LEU A 83 -2.83 12.54 7.25
N ALA A 84 -3.53 11.49 6.87
CA ALA A 84 -4.75 11.54 6.08
C ALA A 84 -5.88 10.99 6.93
N ARG A 85 -6.84 11.85 7.26
CA ARG A 85 -8.01 11.48 8.05
C ARG A 85 -9.24 11.56 7.18
N PHE A 86 -9.93 10.43 7.02
CA PHE A 86 -11.17 10.33 6.25
C PHE A 86 -12.35 10.11 7.16
N ARG A 87 -13.46 10.75 6.81
CA ARG A 87 -14.75 10.54 7.45
C ARG A 87 -15.61 9.65 6.54
N TYR A 88 -16.10 8.57 7.11
CA TYR A 88 -17.00 7.64 6.42
C TYR A 88 -18.40 7.81 7.00
N THR A 89 -19.36 8.13 6.15
CA THR A 89 -20.77 8.26 6.54
C THR A 89 -21.56 7.13 5.93
N PHE A 90 -22.27 6.39 6.77
CA PHE A 90 -23.09 5.24 6.38
C PHE A 90 -24.54 5.64 6.16
N PRO A 91 -25.35 4.77 5.49
CA PRO A 91 -26.75 5.10 5.19
C PRO A 91 -27.63 5.38 6.42
N ASP A 92 -27.25 4.85 7.59
CA ASP A 92 -27.96 5.09 8.86
C ASP A 92 -27.48 6.35 9.58
N ASP A 93 -26.71 7.21 8.88
CA ASP A 93 -26.09 8.43 9.42
C ASP A 93 -25.00 8.19 10.47
N SER A 94 -24.59 6.96 10.70
CA SER A 94 -23.42 6.69 11.53
C SER A 94 -22.16 7.18 10.83
N VAL A 95 -21.20 7.69 11.62
CA VAL A 95 -19.97 8.31 11.14
C VAL A 95 -18.77 7.62 11.79
N TYR A 96 -17.80 7.23 10.97
CA TYR A 96 -16.54 6.66 11.43
C TYR A 96 -15.37 7.42 10.81
N HIS A 97 -14.28 7.51 11.55
CA HIS A 97 -13.06 8.16 11.09
C HIS A 97 -11.94 7.14 10.99
N LEU A 98 -11.17 7.22 9.90
CA LEU A 98 -9.95 6.46 9.74
C LEU A 98 -8.78 7.40 9.57
N ASN A 99 -7.75 7.17 10.36
CA ASN A 99 -6.49 7.87 10.25
C ASN A 99 -5.48 6.97 9.52
N MET A 100 -4.82 7.54 8.50
CA MET A 100 -3.90 6.80 7.66
C MET A 100 -2.64 7.64 7.47
N PHE A 101 -1.51 6.96 7.37
CA PHE A 101 -0.28 7.62 6.95
C PHE A 101 -0.30 7.73 5.42
N PRO A 102 -0.16 8.93 4.85
CA PRO A 102 -0.27 9.13 3.41
C PRO A 102 1.00 8.65 2.68
N LEU A 103 1.04 7.36 2.39
CA LEU A 103 2.17 6.72 1.72
C LEU A 103 2.26 7.19 0.27
N ARG A 104 3.36 7.84 -0.09
CA ARG A 104 3.64 8.13 -1.49
C ARG A 104 4.15 6.87 -2.19
N LYS A 105 3.81 6.73 -3.46
CA LYS A 105 4.16 5.56 -4.27
C LYS A 105 5.67 5.28 -4.24
N ASN A 106 6.46 6.27 -4.53
CA ASN A 106 7.92 6.09 -4.62
C ASN A 106 8.57 5.89 -3.26
N TYR A 107 7.99 6.41 -2.20
CA TYR A 107 8.43 6.15 -0.84
C TYR A 107 8.26 4.66 -0.49
N THR A 108 7.10 4.10 -0.76
CA THR A 108 6.83 2.67 -0.51
C THR A 108 7.78 1.79 -1.33
N ARG A 109 7.95 2.11 -2.61
CA ARG A 109 8.88 1.39 -3.49
C ARG A 109 10.30 1.44 -2.97
N ARG A 110 10.75 2.61 -2.51
CA ARG A 110 12.08 2.78 -1.91
C ARG A 110 12.26 1.91 -0.68
N LEU A 111 11.28 1.90 0.23
CA LEU A 111 11.34 1.05 1.41
C LEU A 111 11.48 -0.43 1.04
N MET A 112 10.71 -0.89 0.06
CA MET A 112 10.78 -2.27 -0.40
C MET A 112 12.18 -2.62 -0.91
N HIS A 113 12.78 -1.75 -1.72
CA HIS A 113 14.14 -1.96 -2.21
C HIS A 113 15.17 -1.94 -1.08
N GLU A 114 15.05 -1.03 -0.14
CA GLU A 114 15.98 -0.93 0.99
C GLU A 114 15.92 -2.16 1.91
N ILE A 115 14.75 -2.79 2.03
CA ILE A 115 14.57 -4.01 2.81
C ILE A 115 15.20 -5.22 2.10
N GLY A 116 15.23 -5.22 0.77
CA GLY A 116 15.87 -6.30 0.03
C GLY A 116 15.12 -6.79 -1.20
N PHE A 117 13.89 -6.37 -1.42
CA PHE A 117 13.16 -6.75 -2.62
C PHE A 117 13.88 -6.20 -3.85
N GLN A 118 14.28 -7.06 -4.77
CA GLN A 118 15.11 -6.66 -5.90
C GLN A 118 14.28 -6.13 -7.07
N LYS A 119 13.05 -6.58 -7.20
CA LYS A 119 12.16 -6.14 -8.27
C LYS A 119 10.83 -5.70 -7.68
N VAL A 120 10.41 -4.48 -7.99
CA VAL A 120 9.10 -3.97 -7.60
C VAL A 120 8.41 -3.43 -8.83
N VAL A 121 7.29 -4.02 -9.20
CA VAL A 121 6.43 -3.56 -10.30
C VAL A 121 5.19 -2.94 -9.67
N THR A 122 4.80 -1.77 -10.15
CA THR A 122 3.63 -1.07 -9.64
C THR A 122 2.57 -0.96 -10.71
N TYR A 123 1.36 -1.35 -10.35
CA TYR A 123 0.16 -1.25 -11.18
C TYR A 123 -0.74 -0.15 -10.64
N GLY A 124 -1.37 0.62 -11.52
CA GLY A 124 -2.39 1.60 -11.13
C GLY A 124 -3.77 1.07 -11.46
N ASP A 125 -4.68 1.07 -10.49
CA ASP A 125 -6.02 0.52 -10.63
C ASP A 125 -6.03 -0.89 -11.23
N PHE A 126 -5.05 -1.71 -10.85
CA PHE A 126 -4.86 -3.09 -11.33
C PHE A 126 -4.48 -3.20 -12.81
N GLU A 127 -4.05 -2.09 -13.43
CA GLU A 127 -3.61 -2.05 -14.81
C GLU A 127 -2.10 -1.81 -14.91
N GLU A 128 -1.45 -2.44 -15.87
CA GLU A 128 -0.02 -2.27 -16.10
C GLU A 128 0.30 -0.89 -16.67
N THR A 129 -0.55 -0.40 -17.57
CA THR A 129 -0.43 0.94 -18.15
C THR A 129 -1.50 1.84 -17.56
N TYR A 130 -1.08 2.96 -16.97
CA TYR A 130 -1.99 3.87 -16.29
C TYR A 130 -1.41 5.28 -16.26
N LYS A 131 -2.28 6.26 -16.04
CA LYS A 131 -1.85 7.62 -15.72
C LYS A 131 -1.80 7.77 -14.21
N GLU A 132 -0.66 8.18 -13.67
CA GLU A 132 -0.47 8.27 -12.22
C GLU A 132 -1.50 9.15 -11.54
N GLU A 133 -1.86 10.26 -12.17
CA GLU A 133 -2.83 11.21 -11.63
C GLU A 133 -4.27 10.68 -11.63
N GLU A 134 -4.57 9.66 -12.41
CA GLU A 134 -5.92 9.11 -12.55
C GLU A 134 -6.14 7.83 -11.76
N ALA A 135 -5.08 7.16 -11.33
CA ALA A 135 -5.21 5.94 -10.55
C ALA A 135 -5.70 6.25 -9.13
N ASP A 136 -6.68 5.49 -8.64
CA ASP A 136 -7.14 5.59 -7.25
C ASP A 136 -6.25 4.78 -6.31
N PHE A 137 -5.70 3.67 -6.80
CA PHE A 137 -4.87 2.76 -6.02
C PHE A 137 -3.63 2.38 -6.78
N PHE A 138 -2.55 2.13 -6.03
CA PHE A 138 -1.36 1.48 -6.54
C PHE A 138 -1.25 0.09 -5.95
N VAL A 139 -0.91 -0.88 -6.78
CA VAL A 139 -0.63 -2.25 -6.34
C VAL A 139 0.84 -2.54 -6.65
N HIS A 140 1.60 -2.76 -5.60
CA HIS A 140 3.02 -3.10 -5.72
C HIS A 140 3.18 -4.62 -5.68
N VAL A 141 3.88 -5.17 -6.66
CA VAL A 141 4.30 -6.57 -6.67
C VAL A 141 5.81 -6.59 -6.51
N ALA A 142 6.25 -7.00 -5.33
CA ALA A 142 7.66 -7.02 -4.97
C ALA A 142 8.18 -8.47 -4.96
N GLU A 143 9.28 -8.72 -5.64
CA GLU A 143 9.87 -10.05 -5.74
C GLU A 143 11.09 -10.18 -4.85
N LYS A 144 11.15 -11.29 -4.11
CA LYS A 144 12.34 -11.70 -3.40
C LYS A 144 13.20 -12.57 -4.33
N THR A 145 14.01 -11.89 -5.14
CA THR A 145 14.92 -12.56 -6.07
C THR A 145 16.33 -12.54 -5.50
N TYR A 146 16.63 -13.55 -4.69
CA TYR A 146 17.96 -13.65 -4.09
C TYR A 146 18.89 -14.37 -5.04
N HIS A 147 19.98 -13.72 -5.39
CA HIS A 147 20.97 -14.29 -6.31
C HIS A 147 22.21 -14.84 -5.60
N GLY A 148 22.19 -14.88 -4.29
CA GLY A 148 23.23 -15.55 -3.51
C GLY A 148 24.63 -15.04 -3.82
N ASP A 149 25.44 -15.93 -4.38
CA ASP A 149 26.85 -15.70 -4.66
C ASP A 149 27.11 -15.06 -6.03
N GLU A 150 26.08 -14.62 -6.68
CA GLU A 150 26.27 -13.93 -7.95
C GLU A 150 26.95 -12.58 -7.77
#